data_d770ef254e34998936a8411e0d994d89
#
_entry.id   d770ef254e34998936a8411e0d994d89
#
_cell.length_a   1.000
_cell.length_b   1.000
_cell.length_c   1.000
_cell.angle_alpha   90.00
_cell.angle_beta   90.00
_cell.angle_gamma   90.00
#
_symmetry.space_group_name_H-M   'P 1'
#
loop_
_entity.id
_entity.type
_entity.pdbx_description
1 polymer ?
#
loop_
_entity_poly.entity_id
_entity_poly.type
_entity_poly.pdbx_seq_one_letter_code
_entity_poly.pdbx_strand_id
1 'polypeptide(L)'
;MNKQTIIGIVLIIAIFIGFNYLNRPSKEQLAERQRINDSIRNSQAEQEQQGIAQELPLKVDTISDSLRRAQLGLFAAAQSGDSTQVEVETDLLRLRFSPRGGFVEYAELKGYKTYDGKPLVLFEGDAESSLDILLQTSDSRVLSTREMFFVPQPIVKDSTNTIVTLRLQPAADSYIDFIYRIAKSSYRIDFDIAAHNMQSYLAPMTNKLDFAWQTTIRRQENSRKTENRYATLNYMYTDNDIERLSETKNDMKSSSTPTMWFAAKDHFFSTILLNKNNFPTATFKSDIVDDETSPYLKHFTVNSTIDFDPTGAKTTAMQMFFVPNQYKILSSFNDESVDKAHRPNLQELIPLGWALFRWVNKYAIIPLFNLLSSFLSSWGLIILIVTIIIKVVLLPLTFKSYMSSAKMRVLKPQVDAINERIPADKMMERQQAQMQLYRSVGVSPMGGCLPMLLQMPILVAVFMYLPSAIELRQQSFLWASDLSTFDTVPFLTWNVSIPLIGRHISLFCLLMTITNIVYTRINMANTPGANQQMAMMKWMMYLMPLMFFYIFNEYASGLTYYYFISLLLTVLQTYLFRLFVDDDKLLRKLELAKQTKKPAKKSGFMARLEEAQKMQQRRLREQQKAQRNNRK
;
A
#
# COMPACT_ATOMS: atom_id res chain seq x y z
N MET A 1 15.61 34.43 20.69
CA MET A 1 15.74 33.87 19.31
C MET A 1 16.50 34.87 18.45
N ASN A 2 17.62 34.45 17.87
CA ASN A 2 18.42 35.33 16.99
C ASN A 2 17.63 35.63 15.71
N LYS A 3 17.75 36.88 15.17
CA LYS A 3 17.09 37.29 13.91
C LYS A 3 17.32 36.29 12.76
N GLN A 4 18.49 35.66 12.69
CA GLN A 4 18.83 34.62 11.70
C GLN A 4 18.03 33.33 11.85
N THR A 5 17.64 32.95 13.07
CA THR A 5 16.80 31.76 13.34
C THR A 5 15.36 32.01 12.89
N ILE A 6 14.85 33.21 13.11
CA ILE A 6 13.52 33.62 12.63
C ILE A 6 13.51 33.62 11.10
N ILE A 7 14.55 34.16 10.46
CA ILE A 7 14.70 34.17 9.00
C ILE A 7 14.78 32.75 8.46
N GLY A 8 15.48 31.83 9.12
CA GLY A 8 15.54 30.40 8.72
C GLY A 8 14.19 29.70 8.77
N ILE A 9 13.41 29.93 9.83
CA ILE A 9 12.06 29.38 9.98
C ILE A 9 11.11 29.97 8.93
N VAL A 10 11.17 31.30 8.74
CA VAL A 10 10.37 31.99 7.72
C VAL A 10 10.75 31.50 6.31
N LEU A 11 12.03 31.22 6.05
CA LEU A 11 12.50 30.71 4.76
C LEU A 11 12.03 29.26 4.51
N ILE A 12 12.01 28.40 5.53
CA ILE A 12 11.45 27.04 5.44
C ILE A 12 9.94 27.09 5.20
N ILE A 13 9.22 27.94 5.93
CA ILE A 13 7.78 28.15 5.73
C ILE A 13 7.54 28.74 4.32
N ALA A 14 8.36 29.69 3.89
CA ALA A 14 8.27 30.28 2.55
C ALA A 14 8.59 29.27 1.42
N ILE A 15 9.57 28.36 1.63
CA ILE A 15 9.86 27.27 0.70
C ILE A 15 8.69 26.30 0.64
N PHE A 16 8.07 25.96 1.78
CA PHE A 16 6.89 25.07 1.84
C PHE A 16 5.66 25.72 1.18
N ILE A 17 5.43 27.00 1.43
CA ILE A 17 4.38 27.78 0.77
C ILE A 17 4.71 27.97 -0.71
N GLY A 18 5.97 28.25 -1.05
CA GLY A 18 6.46 28.37 -2.42
C GLY A 18 6.35 27.08 -3.21
N PHE A 19 6.68 25.94 -2.60
CA PHE A 19 6.51 24.62 -3.20
C PHE A 19 5.03 24.29 -3.44
N ASN A 20 4.15 24.59 -2.47
CA ASN A 20 2.71 24.47 -2.65
C ASN A 20 2.14 25.45 -3.67
N TYR A 21 2.72 26.66 -3.78
CA TYR A 21 2.30 27.65 -4.77
C TYR A 21 2.77 27.30 -6.18
N LEU A 22 4.00 26.80 -6.33
CA LEU A 22 4.57 26.32 -7.60
C LEU A 22 3.92 25.04 -8.11
N ASN A 23 3.44 24.19 -7.20
CA ASN A 23 2.68 22.98 -7.54
C ASN A 23 1.16 23.22 -7.66
N ARG A 24 0.69 24.46 -7.49
CA ARG A 24 -0.70 24.77 -7.86
C ARG A 24 -0.84 24.65 -9.38
N PRO A 25 -1.82 23.90 -9.85
CA PRO A 25 -2.07 23.81 -11.29
C PRO A 25 -2.29 25.23 -11.84
N SER A 26 -1.66 25.54 -12.97
CA SER A 26 -1.79 26.84 -13.60
C SER A 26 -3.26 27.13 -13.95
N LYS A 27 -3.62 28.42 -14.08
CA LYS A 27 -4.98 28.77 -14.51
C LYS A 27 -5.37 28.11 -15.84
N GLU A 28 -4.40 27.87 -16.72
CA GLU A 28 -4.60 27.13 -17.97
C GLU A 28 -4.88 25.65 -17.72
N GLN A 29 -4.16 25.00 -16.81
CA GLN A 29 -4.42 23.60 -16.42
C GLN A 29 -5.75 23.44 -15.67
N LEU A 30 -6.17 24.43 -14.89
CA LEU A 30 -7.50 24.48 -14.26
C LEU A 30 -8.59 24.71 -15.31
N ALA A 31 -8.36 25.60 -16.28
CA ALA A 31 -9.29 25.86 -17.37
C ALA A 31 -9.38 24.66 -18.33
N GLU A 32 -8.28 23.97 -18.59
CA GLU A 32 -8.24 22.74 -19.39
C GLU A 32 -8.94 21.57 -18.67
N ARG A 33 -8.74 21.43 -17.35
CA ARG A 33 -9.51 20.46 -16.53
C ARG A 33 -10.99 20.81 -16.46
N GLN A 34 -11.35 22.10 -16.40
CA GLN A 34 -12.73 22.52 -16.46
C GLN A 34 -13.33 22.24 -17.86
N ARG A 35 -12.60 22.52 -18.95
CA ARG A 35 -13.03 22.19 -20.32
C ARG A 35 -13.19 20.69 -20.53
N ILE A 36 -12.28 19.87 -20.00
CA ILE A 36 -12.39 18.40 -20.05
C ILE A 36 -13.58 17.92 -19.22
N ASN A 37 -13.77 18.45 -18.01
CA ASN A 37 -14.93 18.11 -17.18
C ASN A 37 -16.26 18.60 -17.78
N ASP A 38 -16.26 19.80 -18.37
CA ASP A 38 -17.44 20.33 -19.05
C ASP A 38 -17.71 19.57 -20.35
N SER A 39 -16.68 19.12 -21.08
CA SER A 39 -16.82 18.24 -22.25
C SER A 39 -17.36 16.86 -21.86
N ILE A 40 -16.86 16.27 -20.77
CA ILE A 40 -17.37 15.00 -20.23
C ILE A 40 -18.81 15.18 -19.72
N ARG A 41 -19.10 16.27 -19.04
CA ARG A 41 -20.44 16.60 -18.55
C ARG A 41 -21.41 16.89 -19.69
N ASN A 42 -20.95 17.57 -20.75
CA ASN A 42 -21.77 17.81 -21.95
C ASN A 42 -21.98 16.55 -22.78
N SER A 43 -20.98 15.69 -22.92
CA SER A 43 -21.15 14.39 -23.58
C SER A 43 -22.00 13.42 -22.73
N GLN A 44 -21.94 13.49 -21.41
CA GLN A 44 -22.87 12.77 -20.53
C GLN A 44 -24.27 13.37 -20.60
N ALA A 45 -24.41 14.71 -20.64
CA ALA A 45 -25.69 15.39 -20.84
C ALA A 45 -26.27 15.18 -22.22
N GLU A 46 -25.45 15.06 -23.27
CA GLU A 46 -25.88 14.69 -24.61
C GLU A 46 -26.30 13.22 -24.72
N GLN A 47 -25.60 12.33 -24.00
CA GLN A 47 -26.00 10.93 -23.82
C GLN A 47 -27.26 10.79 -22.95
N GLU A 48 -27.38 11.58 -21.88
CA GLU A 48 -28.61 11.68 -21.10
C GLU A 48 -29.75 12.33 -21.90
N GLN A 49 -29.51 13.37 -22.72
CA GLN A 49 -30.53 13.96 -23.57
C GLN A 49 -30.94 13.08 -24.74
N GLN A 50 -30.06 12.22 -25.25
CA GLN A 50 -30.45 11.19 -26.23
C GLN A 50 -31.14 9.99 -25.58
N GLY A 51 -30.90 9.76 -24.23
CA GLY A 51 -31.65 8.80 -23.42
C GLY A 51 -32.96 9.35 -22.85
N ILE A 52 -33.07 10.68 -22.64
CA ILE A 52 -34.24 11.37 -22.04
C ILE A 52 -35.33 11.69 -23.09
N ALA A 53 -35.18 11.29 -24.34
CA ALA A 53 -36.27 11.42 -25.30
C ALA A 53 -37.45 10.46 -25.01
N GLN A 54 -37.59 9.88 -23.81
CA GLN A 54 -38.83 9.23 -23.31
C GLN A 54 -38.69 8.76 -21.84
N GLU A 55 -38.45 9.64 -20.90
CA GLU A 55 -38.84 9.38 -19.53
C GLU A 55 -39.86 10.41 -19.04
N LEU A 56 -41.13 10.09 -19.29
CA LEU A 56 -42.23 10.50 -18.42
C LEU A 56 -41.96 9.91 -17.02
N PRO A 57 -42.23 10.64 -15.90
CA PRO A 57 -42.08 10.11 -14.57
C PRO A 57 -43.15 9.04 -14.34
N LEU A 58 -42.88 7.81 -14.77
CA LEU A 58 -43.61 6.64 -14.35
C LEU A 58 -43.24 6.34 -12.92
N LYS A 59 -44.20 6.54 -12.00
CA LYS A 59 -44.21 5.89 -10.69
C LYS A 59 -43.74 4.45 -10.88
N VAL A 60 -42.69 4.09 -10.12
CA VAL A 60 -42.08 2.77 -10.10
C VAL A 60 -42.97 1.77 -9.36
N ASP A 61 -44.22 1.64 -9.79
CA ASP A 61 -45.07 0.51 -9.41
C ASP A 61 -45.98 0.16 -10.56
N THR A 62 -45.76 -1.05 -11.11
CA THR A 62 -46.52 -1.70 -12.18
C THR A 62 -46.12 -1.36 -13.61
N ILE A 63 -44.89 -1.68 -14.01
CA ILE A 63 -44.69 -2.14 -15.40
C ILE A 63 -45.50 -3.45 -15.50
N SER A 64 -46.55 -3.48 -16.30
CA SER A 64 -47.37 -4.69 -16.42
C SER A 64 -46.51 -5.88 -16.85
N ASP A 65 -46.81 -7.08 -16.35
CA ASP A 65 -46.07 -8.33 -16.70
C ASP A 65 -45.98 -8.54 -18.22
N SER A 66 -46.95 -8.02 -18.97
CA SER A 66 -46.96 -8.05 -20.41
C SER A 66 -45.85 -7.20 -21.04
N LEU A 67 -45.57 -6.02 -20.52
CA LEU A 67 -44.48 -5.16 -21.01
C LEU A 67 -43.10 -5.75 -20.69
N ARG A 68 -42.92 -6.31 -19.50
CA ARG A 68 -41.68 -6.97 -19.11
C ARG A 68 -41.43 -8.22 -19.97
N ARG A 69 -42.46 -9.04 -20.24
CA ARG A 69 -42.39 -10.16 -21.20
C ARG A 69 -41.98 -9.69 -22.58
N ALA A 70 -42.56 -8.56 -23.05
CA ALA A 70 -42.19 -7.98 -24.32
C ALA A 70 -40.73 -7.51 -24.36
N GLN A 71 -40.17 -7.02 -23.24
CA GLN A 71 -38.77 -6.61 -23.14
C GLN A 71 -37.79 -7.80 -23.18
N LEU A 72 -38.09 -8.90 -22.48
CA LEU A 72 -37.24 -10.08 -22.42
C LEU A 72 -37.30 -10.98 -23.67
N GLY A 73 -38.33 -10.85 -24.48
CA GLY A 73 -38.45 -11.59 -25.76
C GLY A 73 -38.31 -13.09 -25.55
N LEU A 74 -37.29 -13.71 -26.15
CA LEU A 74 -37.00 -15.15 -26.02
C LEU A 74 -36.71 -15.62 -24.59
N PHE A 75 -36.34 -14.72 -23.69
CA PHE A 75 -36.08 -14.98 -22.27
C PHE A 75 -37.29 -14.64 -21.37
N ALA A 76 -38.47 -14.45 -21.92
CA ALA A 76 -39.67 -14.10 -21.14
C ALA A 76 -39.97 -15.08 -19.99
N ALA A 77 -39.59 -16.35 -20.11
CA ALA A 77 -39.72 -17.34 -19.06
C ALA A 77 -38.91 -16.99 -17.79
N ALA A 78 -37.82 -16.21 -17.91
CA ALA A 78 -36.99 -15.78 -16.82
C ALA A 78 -37.42 -14.43 -16.18
N GLN A 79 -38.61 -13.92 -16.53
CA GLN A 79 -39.15 -12.66 -16.01
C GLN A 79 -39.44 -12.72 -14.51
N SER A 80 -39.92 -13.85 -14.03
CA SER A 80 -40.32 -14.08 -12.63
C SER A 80 -39.85 -15.45 -12.18
N GLY A 81 -39.55 -15.54 -10.93
CA GLY A 81 -39.08 -16.78 -10.30
C GLY A 81 -39.15 -16.68 -8.79
N ASP A 82 -38.78 -17.74 -8.12
CA ASP A 82 -38.62 -17.74 -6.67
C ASP A 82 -37.40 -16.89 -6.30
N SER A 83 -37.58 -15.92 -5.41
CA SER A 83 -36.51 -15.04 -4.89
C SER A 83 -35.85 -15.62 -3.64
N THR A 84 -36.19 -16.82 -3.24
CA THR A 84 -35.61 -17.46 -2.06
C THR A 84 -34.10 -17.65 -2.27
N GLN A 85 -33.32 -16.98 -1.46
CA GLN A 85 -31.85 -17.03 -1.54
C GLN A 85 -31.34 -18.43 -1.20
N VAL A 86 -30.29 -18.86 -1.89
CA VAL A 86 -29.59 -20.11 -1.60
C VAL A 86 -28.43 -19.80 -0.65
N GLU A 87 -28.51 -20.29 0.58
CA GLU A 87 -27.46 -20.08 1.58
C GLU A 87 -26.50 -21.27 1.64
N VAL A 88 -25.20 -20.96 1.65
CA VAL A 88 -24.12 -21.94 1.83
C VAL A 88 -23.18 -21.45 2.92
N GLU A 89 -22.97 -22.30 3.91
CA GLU A 89 -22.03 -22.04 4.99
C GLU A 89 -20.90 -23.09 4.96
N THR A 90 -19.67 -22.57 5.02
CA THR A 90 -18.43 -23.36 5.11
C THR A 90 -17.71 -23.06 6.43
N ASP A 91 -16.53 -23.64 6.63
CA ASP A 91 -15.70 -23.32 7.80
C ASP A 91 -15.24 -21.86 7.81
N LEU A 92 -15.05 -21.27 6.62
CA LEU A 92 -14.41 -19.96 6.44
C LEU A 92 -15.36 -18.87 5.92
N LEU A 93 -16.41 -19.25 5.18
CA LEU A 93 -17.32 -18.34 4.48
C LEU A 93 -18.78 -18.64 4.82
N ARG A 94 -19.59 -17.56 4.88
CA ARG A 94 -21.04 -17.62 4.73
C ARG A 94 -21.41 -16.87 3.47
N LEU A 95 -22.08 -17.58 2.54
CA LEU A 95 -22.45 -17.08 1.22
C LEU A 95 -23.96 -17.16 1.03
N ARG A 96 -24.52 -16.15 0.38
CA ARG A 96 -25.89 -16.20 -0.15
C ARG A 96 -25.88 -15.92 -1.64
N PHE A 97 -26.60 -16.74 -2.38
CA PHE A 97 -26.77 -16.60 -3.82
C PHE A 97 -28.19 -16.14 -4.10
N SER A 98 -28.32 -15.12 -4.96
CA SER A 98 -29.60 -14.61 -5.42
C SER A 98 -30.03 -15.35 -6.68
N PRO A 99 -31.25 -15.93 -6.71
CA PRO A 99 -31.83 -16.39 -7.94
C PRO A 99 -32.03 -15.27 -8.96
N ARG A 100 -32.27 -14.04 -8.51
CA ARG A 100 -32.28 -12.88 -9.40
C ARG A 100 -30.84 -12.48 -9.73
N GLY A 101 -30.46 -12.56 -10.99
CA GLY A 101 -29.10 -12.34 -11.46
C GLY A 101 -28.20 -13.58 -11.44
N GLY A 102 -28.57 -14.63 -10.71
CA GLY A 102 -27.79 -15.87 -10.64
C GLY A 102 -26.44 -15.74 -9.91
N PHE A 103 -26.30 -14.86 -8.94
CA PHE A 103 -25.01 -14.35 -8.48
C PHE A 103 -24.86 -14.38 -6.95
N VAL A 104 -23.60 -14.32 -6.46
CA VAL A 104 -23.30 -14.17 -5.03
C VAL A 104 -23.80 -12.81 -4.56
N GLU A 105 -24.81 -12.80 -3.70
CA GLU A 105 -25.40 -11.58 -3.13
C GLU A 105 -24.78 -11.19 -1.80
N TYR A 106 -24.21 -12.14 -1.07
CA TYR A 106 -23.61 -11.90 0.23
C TYR A 106 -22.40 -12.79 0.46
N ALA A 107 -21.30 -12.21 0.93
CA ALA A 107 -20.09 -12.92 1.31
C ALA A 107 -19.52 -12.39 2.61
N GLU A 108 -19.60 -13.20 3.68
CA GLU A 108 -19.06 -12.94 5.00
C GLU A 108 -17.84 -13.85 5.26
N LEU A 109 -16.78 -13.27 5.81
CA LEU A 109 -15.62 -14.02 6.30
C LEU A 109 -15.84 -14.40 7.76
N LYS A 110 -16.03 -15.70 8.01
CA LYS A 110 -16.17 -16.21 9.37
C LYS A 110 -14.86 -16.06 10.17
N GLY A 111 -14.99 -15.77 11.44
CA GLY A 111 -13.84 -15.57 12.33
C GLY A 111 -13.25 -14.17 12.32
N TYR A 112 -13.71 -13.29 11.42
CA TYR A 112 -13.33 -11.88 11.39
C TYR A 112 -14.50 -10.99 11.79
N LYS A 113 -14.18 -9.83 12.39
CA LYS A 113 -15.14 -8.80 12.77
C LYS A 113 -14.67 -7.44 12.29
N THR A 114 -15.60 -6.53 12.10
CA THR A 114 -15.32 -5.13 11.87
C THR A 114 -14.78 -4.46 13.14
N TYR A 115 -14.27 -3.24 13.04
CA TYR A 115 -13.78 -2.47 14.21
C TYR A 115 -14.86 -2.24 15.28
N ASP A 116 -16.15 -2.26 14.91
CA ASP A 116 -17.31 -2.11 15.82
C ASP A 116 -17.92 -3.46 16.25
N GLY A 117 -17.23 -4.57 15.96
CA GLY A 117 -17.59 -5.91 16.43
C GLY A 117 -18.64 -6.65 15.61
N LYS A 118 -19.12 -6.08 14.49
CA LYS A 118 -20.06 -6.74 13.57
C LYS A 118 -19.38 -7.81 12.72
N PRO A 119 -20.14 -8.74 12.09
CA PRO A 119 -19.61 -9.66 11.11
C PRO A 119 -18.88 -8.94 9.97
N LEU A 120 -17.81 -9.53 9.46
CA LEU A 120 -17.03 -8.96 8.38
C LEU A 120 -17.60 -9.38 7.03
N VAL A 121 -18.31 -8.46 6.38
CA VAL A 121 -18.95 -8.65 5.08
C VAL A 121 -18.11 -7.96 4.00
N LEU A 122 -17.63 -8.73 3.02
CA LEU A 122 -16.85 -8.21 1.90
C LEU A 122 -17.68 -7.85 0.69
N PHE A 123 -18.79 -8.54 0.51
CA PHE A 123 -19.70 -8.30 -0.60
C PHE A 123 -21.14 -8.37 -0.11
N GLU A 124 -21.91 -7.38 -0.45
CA GLU A 124 -23.35 -7.33 -0.21
C GLU A 124 -23.99 -6.77 -1.48
N GLY A 125 -24.78 -7.64 -2.17
CA GLY A 125 -25.45 -7.29 -3.40
C GLY A 125 -26.57 -6.30 -3.14
N ASP A 126 -26.28 -5.07 -3.41
CA ASP A 126 -27.24 -3.96 -3.40
C ASP A 126 -27.17 -3.24 -4.76
N ALA A 127 -27.73 -2.03 -4.84
CA ALA A 127 -27.66 -1.24 -6.05
C ALA A 127 -26.22 -0.90 -6.49
N GLU A 128 -25.27 -0.95 -5.55
CA GLU A 128 -23.89 -0.50 -5.72
C GLU A 128 -22.87 -1.64 -5.86
N SER A 129 -23.30 -2.90 -5.59
CA SER A 129 -22.44 -4.08 -5.69
C SER A 129 -23.13 -5.18 -6.49
N SER A 130 -22.58 -5.54 -7.64
CA SER A 130 -23.21 -6.52 -8.55
C SER A 130 -22.21 -7.12 -9.53
N LEU A 131 -22.59 -8.28 -10.02
CA LEU A 131 -22.03 -8.87 -11.24
C LEU A 131 -23.14 -8.92 -12.29
N ASP A 132 -22.86 -8.45 -13.47
CA ASP A 132 -23.80 -8.46 -14.59
C ASP A 132 -23.14 -9.04 -15.83
N ILE A 133 -23.89 -9.85 -16.56
CA ILE A 133 -23.50 -10.38 -17.86
C ILE A 133 -24.56 -9.99 -18.86
N LEU A 134 -24.14 -9.36 -19.94
CA LEU A 134 -25.04 -8.91 -21.00
C LEU A 134 -25.16 -9.99 -22.08
N LEU A 135 -26.37 -10.43 -22.34
CA LEU A 135 -26.69 -11.40 -23.37
C LEU A 135 -27.26 -10.68 -24.60
N GLN A 136 -26.58 -10.80 -25.73
CA GLN A 136 -27.10 -10.37 -27.00
C GLN A 136 -27.95 -11.49 -27.60
N THR A 137 -29.25 -11.25 -27.78
CA THR A 137 -30.20 -12.26 -28.25
C THR A 137 -30.32 -12.28 -29.77
N SER A 138 -30.79 -13.40 -30.32
CA SER A 138 -31.00 -13.56 -31.77
C SER A 138 -32.09 -12.64 -32.32
N ASP A 139 -32.99 -12.13 -31.49
CA ASP A 139 -34.01 -11.11 -31.84
C ASP A 139 -33.50 -9.66 -31.61
N SER A 140 -32.15 -9.46 -31.59
CA SER A 140 -31.46 -8.17 -31.55
C SER A 140 -31.70 -7.36 -30.26
N ARG A 141 -31.87 -8.00 -29.14
CA ARG A 141 -31.96 -7.37 -27.81
C ARG A 141 -30.64 -7.54 -27.03
N VAL A 142 -30.39 -6.63 -26.11
CA VAL A 142 -29.35 -6.76 -25.10
C VAL A 142 -30.03 -6.89 -23.76
N LEU A 143 -29.85 -8.03 -23.10
CA LEU A 143 -30.50 -8.38 -21.84
C LEU A 143 -29.46 -8.48 -20.75
N SER A 144 -29.74 -7.88 -19.59
CA SER A 144 -28.93 -7.95 -18.38
C SER A 144 -29.36 -9.17 -17.55
N THR A 145 -28.38 -9.99 -17.14
CA THR A 145 -28.67 -11.13 -16.25
C THR A 145 -29.22 -10.68 -14.90
N ARG A 146 -28.89 -9.47 -14.41
CA ARG A 146 -29.44 -8.90 -13.16
C ARG A 146 -30.95 -8.78 -13.14
N GLU A 147 -31.57 -8.67 -14.29
CA GLU A 147 -33.03 -8.52 -14.42
C GLU A 147 -33.74 -9.84 -14.57
N MET A 148 -33.00 -10.94 -14.72
CA MET A 148 -33.54 -12.27 -14.97
C MET A 148 -33.47 -13.17 -13.72
N PHE A 149 -34.45 -14.09 -13.65
CA PHE A 149 -34.50 -15.09 -12.60
C PHE A 149 -33.89 -16.41 -13.06
N PHE A 150 -32.98 -16.90 -12.28
CA PHE A 150 -32.37 -18.22 -12.41
C PHE A 150 -33.10 -19.21 -11.50
N VAL A 151 -33.25 -20.43 -11.94
CA VAL A 151 -33.87 -21.52 -11.17
C VAL A 151 -32.76 -22.26 -10.40
N PRO A 152 -32.76 -22.22 -9.06
CA PRO A 152 -31.80 -23.00 -8.27
C PRO A 152 -31.99 -24.50 -8.54
N GLN A 153 -30.89 -25.17 -8.86
CA GLN A 153 -30.88 -26.64 -8.97
C GLN A 153 -30.57 -27.27 -7.60
N PRO A 154 -30.89 -28.54 -7.40
CA PRO A 154 -30.57 -29.24 -6.15
C PRO A 154 -29.09 -29.10 -5.79
N ILE A 155 -28.80 -28.67 -4.55
CA ILE A 155 -27.45 -28.52 -4.04
C ILE A 155 -26.78 -29.90 -3.95
N VAL A 156 -25.64 -30.05 -4.58
CA VAL A 156 -24.81 -31.25 -4.51
C VAL A 156 -23.71 -31.03 -3.47
N LYS A 157 -23.64 -31.93 -2.48
CA LYS A 157 -22.57 -31.88 -1.46
C LYS A 157 -21.75 -33.15 -1.58
N ASP A 158 -20.45 -32.97 -1.81
CA ASP A 158 -19.49 -34.07 -1.70
C ASP A 158 -18.66 -33.96 -0.40
N SER A 159 -17.62 -34.77 -0.24
CA SER A 159 -16.75 -34.76 0.94
C SER A 159 -15.99 -33.45 1.11
N THR A 160 -15.67 -32.73 0.02
CA THR A 160 -14.77 -31.57 -0.04
C THR A 160 -15.45 -30.29 -0.49
N ASN A 161 -16.53 -30.40 -1.30
CA ASN A 161 -17.16 -29.25 -1.93
C ASN A 161 -18.68 -29.23 -1.72
N THR A 162 -19.23 -28.02 -1.80
CA THR A 162 -20.66 -27.76 -2.01
C THR A 162 -20.82 -27.12 -3.38
N ILE A 163 -21.70 -27.69 -4.22
CA ILE A 163 -21.94 -27.19 -5.58
C ILE A 163 -23.34 -26.58 -5.60
N VAL A 164 -23.40 -25.31 -5.97
CA VAL A 164 -24.64 -24.56 -6.23
C VAL A 164 -24.71 -24.30 -7.72
N THR A 165 -25.81 -24.68 -8.34
CA THR A 165 -26.09 -24.39 -9.75
C THR A 165 -27.33 -23.54 -9.86
N LEU A 166 -27.22 -22.41 -10.52
CA LEU A 166 -28.31 -21.49 -10.84
C LEU A 166 -28.53 -21.50 -12.35
N ARG A 167 -29.71 -21.90 -12.78
CA ARG A 167 -30.04 -22.13 -14.20
C ARG A 167 -30.90 -21.04 -14.76
N LEU A 168 -30.42 -20.35 -15.81
CA LEU A 168 -31.20 -19.47 -16.66
C LEU A 168 -31.77 -20.30 -17.82
N GLN A 169 -33.09 -20.51 -17.86
CA GLN A 169 -33.73 -21.46 -18.74
C GLN A 169 -34.82 -20.77 -19.59
N PRO A 170 -34.51 -20.32 -20.82
CA PRO A 170 -35.52 -19.78 -21.73
C PRO A 170 -36.47 -20.87 -22.28
N ALA A 171 -36.02 -22.14 -22.41
CA ALA A 171 -36.82 -23.28 -22.84
C ALA A 171 -36.34 -24.58 -22.18
N ALA A 172 -37.13 -25.66 -22.29
CA ALA A 172 -36.88 -26.94 -21.61
C ALA A 172 -35.48 -27.53 -21.92
N ASP A 173 -35.00 -27.42 -23.16
CA ASP A 173 -33.75 -28.02 -23.63
C ASP A 173 -32.66 -27.00 -23.89
N SER A 174 -32.84 -25.74 -23.46
CA SER A 174 -31.90 -24.65 -23.70
C SER A 174 -31.71 -23.83 -22.41
N TYR A 175 -30.48 -23.78 -21.92
CA TYR A 175 -30.20 -23.09 -20.65
C TYR A 175 -28.74 -22.64 -20.52
N ILE A 176 -28.51 -21.72 -19.62
CA ILE A 176 -27.19 -21.31 -19.13
C ILE A 176 -27.13 -21.62 -17.64
N ASP A 177 -26.13 -22.38 -17.23
CA ASP A 177 -25.86 -22.71 -15.83
C ASP A 177 -24.71 -21.87 -15.28
N PHE A 178 -24.96 -21.22 -14.16
CA PHE A 178 -23.95 -20.61 -13.31
C PHE A 178 -23.64 -21.59 -12.19
N ILE A 179 -22.45 -22.20 -12.24
CA ILE A 179 -22.04 -23.32 -11.38
C ILE A 179 -20.97 -22.82 -10.40
N TYR A 180 -21.31 -22.82 -9.13
CA TYR A 180 -20.40 -22.41 -8.05
C TYR A 180 -19.94 -23.65 -7.28
N ARG A 181 -18.63 -23.94 -7.31
CA ARG A 181 -18.01 -25.02 -6.50
C ARG A 181 -17.27 -24.38 -5.34
N ILE A 182 -17.75 -24.62 -4.13
CA ILE A 182 -17.31 -24.00 -2.89
C ILE A 182 -16.63 -25.06 -2.03
N ALA A 183 -15.31 -24.95 -1.86
CA ALA A 183 -14.57 -25.87 -1.01
C ALA A 183 -14.79 -25.53 0.47
N LYS A 184 -14.92 -26.56 1.34
CA LYS A 184 -15.23 -26.41 2.77
C LYS A 184 -14.20 -25.59 3.55
N SER A 185 -12.91 -25.72 3.21
CA SER A 185 -11.79 -25.09 3.93
C SER A 185 -10.97 -24.15 3.05
N SER A 186 -11.59 -23.48 2.06
CA SER A 186 -10.92 -22.53 1.18
C SER A 186 -11.74 -21.24 1.04
N TYR A 187 -11.02 -20.15 0.80
CA TYR A 187 -11.60 -18.85 0.44
C TYR A 187 -11.85 -18.72 -1.07
N ARG A 188 -11.54 -19.76 -1.86
CA ARG A 188 -11.74 -19.83 -3.31
C ARG A 188 -13.07 -20.47 -3.63
N ILE A 189 -13.77 -19.87 -4.57
CA ILE A 189 -14.99 -20.37 -5.20
C ILE A 189 -14.68 -20.52 -6.69
N ASP A 190 -14.74 -21.74 -7.23
CA ASP A 190 -14.69 -21.93 -8.67
C ASP A 190 -16.07 -21.60 -9.25
N PHE A 191 -16.11 -20.69 -10.23
CA PHE A 191 -17.31 -20.20 -10.88
C PHE A 191 -17.27 -20.47 -12.38
N ASP A 192 -18.13 -21.36 -12.83
CA ASP A 192 -18.21 -21.75 -14.23
C ASP A 192 -19.52 -21.29 -14.85
N ILE A 193 -19.45 -20.83 -16.10
CA ILE A 193 -20.63 -20.54 -16.94
C ILE A 193 -20.66 -21.59 -18.04
N ALA A 194 -21.70 -22.41 -18.05
CA ALA A 194 -21.92 -23.47 -19.03
C ALA A 194 -23.24 -23.25 -19.78
N ALA A 195 -23.19 -23.26 -21.10
CA ALA A 195 -24.39 -23.20 -21.92
C ALA A 195 -24.85 -24.60 -22.36
N HIS A 196 -26.10 -24.73 -22.71
CA HIS A 196 -26.64 -25.90 -23.36
C HIS A 196 -27.66 -25.45 -24.41
N ASN A 197 -27.40 -25.77 -25.69
CA ASN A 197 -28.26 -25.47 -26.84
C ASN A 197 -28.70 -24.00 -26.96
N MET A 198 -27.80 -23.04 -26.66
CA MET A 198 -28.16 -21.63 -26.65
C MET A 198 -27.98 -20.90 -28.01
N GLN A 199 -27.53 -21.61 -29.06
CA GLN A 199 -27.20 -20.99 -30.37
C GLN A 199 -28.40 -20.31 -31.03
N SER A 200 -29.62 -20.83 -30.83
CA SER A 200 -30.83 -20.24 -31.41
C SER A 200 -31.39 -19.05 -30.63
N TYR A 201 -30.97 -18.88 -29.39
CA TYR A 201 -31.43 -17.82 -28.49
C TYR A 201 -30.50 -16.60 -28.48
N LEU A 202 -29.21 -16.81 -28.78
CA LEU A 202 -28.21 -15.77 -28.79
C LEU A 202 -27.89 -15.29 -30.20
N ALA A 203 -27.34 -14.09 -30.33
CA ALA A 203 -26.97 -13.52 -31.62
C ALA A 203 -26.00 -14.44 -32.38
N PRO A 204 -26.07 -14.51 -33.69
CA PRO A 204 -25.19 -15.33 -34.50
C PRO A 204 -23.71 -15.03 -34.18
N MET A 205 -22.89 -16.08 -34.09
CA MET A 205 -21.45 -15.98 -33.80
C MET A 205 -21.09 -15.40 -32.42
N THR A 206 -22.02 -15.39 -31.45
CA THR A 206 -21.69 -15.01 -30.06
C THR A 206 -20.64 -15.97 -29.50
N ASN A 207 -19.43 -15.45 -29.34
CA ASN A 207 -18.29 -16.18 -28.73
C ASN A 207 -17.68 -15.43 -27.54
N LYS A 208 -18.28 -14.27 -27.20
CA LYS A 208 -17.93 -13.45 -26.03
C LYS A 208 -19.19 -12.85 -25.44
N LEU A 209 -19.14 -12.64 -24.14
CA LEU A 209 -20.16 -11.92 -23.37
C LEU A 209 -19.55 -10.70 -22.73
N ASP A 210 -20.27 -9.59 -22.75
CA ASP A 210 -19.92 -8.41 -21.99
C ASP A 210 -20.19 -8.67 -20.51
N PHE A 211 -19.23 -8.25 -19.70
CA PHE A 211 -19.18 -8.50 -18.27
C PHE A 211 -18.98 -7.18 -17.54
N ALA A 212 -19.82 -6.91 -16.56
CA ALA A 212 -19.73 -5.75 -15.69
C ALA A 212 -19.68 -6.20 -14.22
N TRP A 213 -18.62 -5.82 -13.50
CA TRP A 213 -18.51 -6.06 -12.07
C TRP A 213 -18.41 -4.72 -11.33
N GLN A 214 -19.32 -4.53 -10.40
CA GLN A 214 -19.35 -3.38 -9.51
C GLN A 214 -19.18 -3.89 -8.07
N THR A 215 -18.40 -3.22 -7.30
CA THR A 215 -18.25 -3.53 -5.87
C THR A 215 -17.90 -2.28 -5.09
N THR A 216 -18.48 -2.19 -3.90
CA THR A 216 -18.29 -1.07 -3.00
C THR A 216 -17.51 -1.55 -1.79
N ILE A 217 -16.43 -0.86 -1.48
CA ILE A 217 -15.64 -1.15 -0.27
C ILE A 217 -16.36 -0.55 0.93
N ARG A 218 -16.81 -1.43 1.83
CA ARG A 218 -17.40 -1.05 3.12
C ARG A 218 -16.29 -0.84 4.13
N ARG A 219 -16.43 0.18 4.99
CA ARG A 219 -15.50 0.44 6.09
C ARG A 219 -15.46 -0.71 7.08
N GLN A 220 -14.29 -1.33 7.27
CA GLN A 220 -14.04 -2.44 8.16
C GLN A 220 -13.16 -2.03 9.36
N GLU A 221 -12.40 -0.90 9.23
CA GLU A 221 -11.37 -0.50 10.18
C GLU A 221 -11.72 0.81 10.91
N ASN A 222 -11.13 0.99 12.09
CA ASN A 222 -11.37 2.17 12.92
C ASN A 222 -10.95 3.48 12.24
N SER A 223 -9.81 3.49 11.55
CA SER A 223 -9.30 4.66 10.84
C SER A 223 -9.74 4.68 9.38
N ARG A 224 -10.87 5.34 9.07
CA ARG A 224 -11.35 5.57 7.70
C ARG A 224 -10.24 6.10 6.76
N LYS A 225 -9.45 7.06 7.26
CA LYS A 225 -8.39 7.70 6.48
C LYS A 225 -7.27 6.72 6.11
N THR A 226 -6.87 5.86 7.07
CA THR A 226 -5.85 4.84 6.83
C THR A 226 -6.39 3.76 5.90
N GLU A 227 -7.57 3.23 6.16
CA GLU A 227 -8.21 2.20 5.35
C GLU A 227 -8.41 2.66 3.90
N ASN A 228 -8.94 3.88 3.70
CA ASN A 228 -9.12 4.46 2.36
C ASN A 228 -7.80 4.60 1.57
N ARG A 229 -6.66 4.80 2.26
CA ARG A 229 -5.33 4.84 1.64
C ARG A 229 -4.87 3.47 1.13
N TYR A 230 -5.34 2.37 1.75
CA TYR A 230 -5.01 1.01 1.32
C TYR A 230 -6.05 0.40 0.38
N ALA A 231 -7.28 0.95 0.36
CA ALA A 231 -8.34 0.52 -0.53
C ALA A 231 -8.04 0.93 -1.97
N THR A 232 -7.88 -0.04 -2.88
CA THR A 232 -7.55 0.21 -4.29
C THR A 232 -7.96 -0.95 -5.18
N LEU A 233 -8.27 -0.65 -6.44
CA LEU A 233 -8.50 -1.66 -7.46
C LEU A 233 -7.14 -2.06 -8.07
N ASN A 234 -6.73 -3.31 -7.82
CA ASN A 234 -5.51 -3.91 -8.36
C ASN A 234 -5.88 -4.86 -9.50
N TYR A 235 -4.99 -5.02 -10.46
CA TYR A 235 -5.15 -5.99 -11.54
C TYR A 235 -3.79 -6.49 -12.03
N MET A 236 -3.75 -7.72 -12.52
CA MET A 236 -2.54 -8.36 -13.01
C MET A 236 -2.71 -8.72 -14.48
N TYR A 237 -1.76 -8.29 -15.28
CA TYR A 237 -1.64 -8.69 -16.68
C TYR A 237 -1.05 -10.09 -16.83
N THR A 238 -1.19 -10.65 -18.01
CA THR A 238 -0.66 -12.00 -18.34
C THR A 238 0.86 -12.10 -18.33
N ASP A 239 1.57 -10.98 -18.39
CA ASP A 239 3.04 -10.89 -18.24
C ASP A 239 3.51 -10.79 -16.79
N ASN A 240 2.59 -10.97 -15.82
CA ASN A 240 2.80 -10.82 -14.37
C ASN A 240 3.09 -9.40 -13.88
N ASP A 241 2.86 -8.38 -14.69
CA ASP A 241 2.88 -7.01 -14.20
C ASP A 241 1.59 -6.68 -13.46
N ILE A 242 1.74 -6.11 -12.27
CA ILE A 242 0.61 -5.77 -11.39
C ILE A 242 0.52 -4.27 -11.32
N GLU A 243 -0.62 -3.76 -11.74
CA GLU A 243 -0.95 -2.35 -11.64
C GLU A 243 -2.11 -2.11 -10.68
N ARG A 244 -2.31 -0.84 -10.36
CA ARG A 244 -3.38 -0.39 -9.48
C ARG A 244 -3.86 1.00 -9.86
N LEU A 245 -5.10 1.29 -9.56
CA LEU A 245 -5.64 2.63 -9.66
C LEU A 245 -5.17 3.50 -8.49
N SER A 246 -5.37 4.81 -8.62
CA SER A 246 -4.97 5.77 -7.60
C SER A 246 -5.64 5.50 -6.25
N GLU A 247 -4.84 5.56 -5.17
CA GLU A 247 -5.31 5.41 -3.80
C GLU A 247 -6.01 6.67 -3.26
N THR A 248 -5.75 7.85 -3.85
CA THR A 248 -6.10 9.16 -3.25
C THR A 248 -6.99 10.04 -4.10
N LYS A 249 -7.36 9.62 -5.30
CA LYS A 249 -8.23 10.36 -6.22
C LYS A 249 -9.04 9.40 -7.09
N ASN A 250 -10.14 9.87 -7.63
CA ASN A 250 -10.89 9.16 -8.66
C ASN A 250 -9.97 8.87 -9.83
N ASP A 251 -10.03 7.65 -10.34
CA ASP A 251 -9.13 7.20 -11.40
C ASP A 251 -9.84 6.20 -12.32
N MET A 252 -9.47 6.25 -13.60
CA MET A 252 -10.00 5.34 -14.60
C MET A 252 -8.89 4.94 -15.56
N LYS A 253 -8.81 3.65 -15.89
CA LYS A 253 -7.83 3.12 -16.83
C LYS A 253 -8.47 2.06 -17.73
N SER A 254 -8.23 2.15 -19.02
CA SER A 254 -8.60 1.11 -20.00
C SER A 254 -7.34 0.40 -20.48
N SER A 255 -7.42 -0.91 -20.59
CA SER A 255 -6.33 -1.76 -21.06
C SER A 255 -6.78 -2.70 -22.16
N SER A 256 -5.98 -2.76 -23.22
CA SER A 256 -6.07 -3.78 -24.27
C SER A 256 -5.13 -4.97 -24.02
N THR A 257 -4.27 -4.88 -22.98
CA THR A 257 -3.45 -6.02 -22.53
C THR A 257 -4.33 -6.99 -21.77
N PRO A 258 -4.31 -8.29 -22.11
CA PRO A 258 -5.10 -9.27 -21.38
C PRO A 258 -4.77 -9.31 -19.89
N THR A 259 -5.81 -9.34 -19.07
CA THR A 259 -5.73 -9.32 -17.61
C THR A 259 -6.11 -10.68 -17.05
N MET A 260 -5.31 -11.22 -16.13
CA MET A 260 -5.57 -12.51 -15.50
C MET A 260 -6.62 -12.39 -14.39
N TRP A 261 -6.47 -11.41 -13.53
CA TRP A 261 -7.38 -11.12 -12.44
C TRP A 261 -7.43 -9.63 -12.11
N PHE A 262 -8.50 -9.23 -11.44
CA PHE A 262 -8.63 -7.95 -10.77
C PHE A 262 -9.18 -8.12 -9.36
N ALA A 263 -8.79 -7.24 -8.47
CA ALA A 263 -9.07 -7.31 -7.05
C ALA A 263 -9.54 -5.96 -6.50
N ALA A 264 -10.72 -5.94 -5.94
CA ALA A 264 -11.18 -4.89 -5.04
C ALA A 264 -10.53 -5.14 -3.69
N LYS A 265 -9.37 -4.52 -3.51
CA LYS A 265 -8.56 -4.66 -2.31
C LYS A 265 -8.95 -3.57 -1.32
N ASP A 266 -9.32 -3.98 -0.13
CA ASP A 266 -9.35 -3.16 1.06
C ASP A 266 -8.03 -3.28 1.86
N HIS A 267 -7.94 -2.73 3.04
CA HIS A 267 -6.72 -2.77 3.86
C HIS A 267 -6.28 -4.22 4.12
N PHE A 268 -7.12 -5.00 4.79
CA PHE A 268 -6.79 -6.37 5.22
C PHE A 268 -7.54 -7.46 4.47
N PHE A 269 -8.40 -7.11 3.54
CA PHE A 269 -9.25 -8.07 2.84
C PHE A 269 -9.33 -7.75 1.36
N SER A 270 -9.67 -8.75 0.55
CA SER A 270 -9.84 -8.57 -0.88
C SER A 270 -10.98 -9.42 -1.43
N THR A 271 -11.73 -8.84 -2.36
CA THR A 271 -12.61 -9.58 -3.27
C THR A 271 -11.92 -9.65 -4.62
N ILE A 272 -11.65 -10.84 -5.13
CA ILE A 272 -10.86 -11.05 -6.34
C ILE A 272 -11.68 -11.85 -7.34
N LEU A 273 -11.59 -11.47 -8.61
CA LEU A 273 -12.11 -12.24 -9.72
C LEU A 273 -10.98 -12.57 -10.69
N LEU A 274 -10.82 -13.85 -10.98
CA LEU A 274 -9.82 -14.41 -11.89
C LEU A 274 -10.53 -15.16 -13.02
N ASN A 275 -10.09 -14.94 -14.26
CA ASN A 275 -10.54 -15.71 -15.42
C ASN A 275 -9.39 -16.60 -15.91
N LYS A 276 -9.62 -17.91 -15.97
CA LYS A 276 -8.60 -18.87 -16.43
C LYS A 276 -8.18 -18.66 -17.88
N ASN A 277 -9.07 -18.08 -18.70
CA ASN A 277 -8.81 -17.74 -20.10
C ASN A 277 -8.38 -16.27 -20.28
N ASN A 278 -8.17 -15.54 -19.18
CA ASN A 278 -7.91 -14.11 -19.10
C ASN A 278 -9.08 -13.24 -19.59
N PHE A 279 -9.06 -11.99 -19.19
CA PHE A 279 -9.95 -10.94 -19.68
C PHE A 279 -9.23 -10.21 -20.82
N PRO A 280 -9.69 -10.31 -22.08
CA PRO A 280 -8.94 -9.80 -23.24
C PRO A 280 -8.77 -8.28 -23.24
N THR A 281 -9.79 -7.56 -22.76
CA THR A 281 -9.77 -6.10 -22.56
C THR A 281 -10.48 -5.78 -21.26
N ALA A 282 -10.08 -4.73 -20.57
CA ALA A 282 -10.77 -4.30 -19.37
C ALA A 282 -10.71 -2.78 -19.18
N THR A 283 -11.79 -2.21 -18.66
CA THR A 283 -11.83 -0.83 -18.17
C THR A 283 -12.06 -0.87 -16.66
N PHE A 284 -11.16 -0.26 -15.93
CA PHE A 284 -11.14 -0.18 -14.48
C PHE A 284 -11.48 1.24 -14.04
N LYS A 285 -12.38 1.40 -13.09
CA LYS A 285 -12.78 2.69 -12.52
C LYS A 285 -12.81 2.61 -11.00
N SER A 286 -12.37 3.69 -10.35
CA SER A 286 -12.39 3.86 -8.89
C SER A 286 -12.92 5.26 -8.56
N ASP A 287 -14.02 5.32 -7.84
CA ASP A 287 -14.63 6.55 -7.34
C ASP A 287 -14.56 6.56 -5.80
N ILE A 288 -14.05 7.64 -5.23
CA ILE A 288 -13.93 7.82 -3.78
C ILE A 288 -15.27 8.37 -3.24
N VAL A 289 -15.71 7.83 -2.11
CA VAL A 289 -16.88 8.35 -1.40
C VAL A 289 -16.42 9.49 -0.48
N ASP A 290 -16.74 10.72 -0.84
CA ASP A 290 -16.33 11.94 -0.12
C ASP A 290 -17.08 12.14 1.20
N ASP A 291 -18.28 11.56 1.35
CA ASP A 291 -19.06 11.64 2.59
C ASP A 291 -18.37 10.84 3.71
N GLU A 292 -17.82 11.57 4.69
CA GLU A 292 -17.14 10.98 5.84
C GLU A 292 -18.09 10.15 6.75
N THR A 293 -19.40 10.35 6.66
CA THR A 293 -20.41 9.63 7.44
C THR A 293 -20.86 8.35 6.77
N SER A 294 -20.60 8.19 5.46
CA SER A 294 -20.93 7.00 4.71
C SER A 294 -20.23 5.76 5.26
N PRO A 295 -20.90 4.61 5.34
CA PRO A 295 -20.25 3.33 5.67
C PRO A 295 -19.32 2.83 4.55
N TYR A 296 -19.35 3.45 3.39
CA TYR A 296 -18.58 3.08 2.22
C TYR A 296 -17.38 3.98 2.02
N LEU A 297 -16.30 3.44 1.43
CA LEU A 297 -15.04 4.14 1.18
C LEU A 297 -14.88 4.47 -0.31
N LYS A 298 -15.13 3.48 -1.18
CA LYS A 298 -14.93 3.58 -2.62
C LYS A 298 -15.89 2.67 -3.38
N HIS A 299 -16.23 3.10 -4.59
CA HIS A 299 -16.91 2.29 -5.59
C HIS A 299 -15.92 1.88 -6.67
N PHE A 300 -15.86 0.58 -6.96
CA PHE A 300 -15.06 0.04 -8.05
C PHE A 300 -15.96 -0.51 -9.15
N THR A 301 -15.61 -0.21 -10.39
CA THR A 301 -16.29 -0.75 -11.58
C THR A 301 -15.26 -1.35 -12.51
N VAL A 302 -15.53 -2.57 -12.97
CA VAL A 302 -14.75 -3.25 -14.01
C VAL A 302 -15.68 -3.67 -15.12
N ASN A 303 -15.43 -3.19 -16.33
CA ASN A 303 -16.10 -3.65 -17.54
C ASN A 303 -15.11 -4.41 -18.40
N SER A 304 -15.48 -5.60 -18.84
CA SER A 304 -14.63 -6.49 -19.63
C SER A 304 -15.47 -7.40 -20.52
N THR A 305 -14.83 -8.31 -21.22
CA THR A 305 -15.48 -9.40 -21.95
C THR A 305 -14.92 -10.74 -21.48
N ILE A 306 -15.75 -11.77 -21.55
CA ILE A 306 -15.38 -13.17 -21.27
C ILE A 306 -15.67 -14.04 -22.48
N ASP A 307 -14.81 -15.04 -22.73
CA ASP A 307 -15.07 -16.03 -23.77
C ASP A 307 -16.29 -16.87 -23.40
N PHE A 308 -17.13 -17.18 -24.38
CA PHE A 308 -18.36 -17.93 -24.18
C PHE A 308 -18.63 -18.85 -25.36
N ASP A 309 -19.10 -20.05 -25.10
CA ASP A 309 -19.50 -21.01 -26.11
C ASP A 309 -20.99 -21.36 -25.97
N PRO A 310 -21.86 -20.84 -26.86
CA PRO A 310 -23.29 -21.09 -26.79
C PRO A 310 -23.68 -22.56 -27.11
N THR A 311 -22.74 -23.37 -27.65
CA THR A 311 -22.99 -24.79 -27.92
C THR A 311 -22.87 -25.64 -26.64
N GLY A 312 -22.09 -25.17 -25.66
CA GLY A 312 -21.79 -25.88 -24.45
C GLY A 312 -20.60 -26.86 -24.54
N ALA A 313 -19.87 -26.86 -25.67
CA ALA A 313 -18.67 -27.70 -25.81
C ALA A 313 -17.53 -27.19 -24.93
N LYS A 314 -17.50 -25.90 -24.62
CA LYS A 314 -16.51 -25.27 -23.71
C LYS A 314 -17.22 -24.48 -22.62
N THR A 315 -16.68 -24.58 -21.40
CA THR A 315 -17.15 -23.84 -20.24
C THR A 315 -16.26 -22.62 -20.00
N THR A 316 -16.85 -21.47 -19.68
CA THR A 316 -16.10 -20.31 -19.20
C THR A 316 -15.77 -20.52 -17.73
N ALA A 317 -14.49 -20.69 -17.41
CA ALA A 317 -14.06 -21.02 -16.07
C ALA A 317 -13.41 -19.82 -15.39
N MET A 318 -14.00 -19.36 -14.30
CA MET A 318 -13.55 -18.26 -13.47
C MET A 318 -13.35 -18.71 -12.01
N GLN A 319 -12.69 -17.87 -11.23
CA GLN A 319 -12.52 -18.07 -9.79
C GLN A 319 -12.82 -16.77 -9.06
N MET A 320 -13.58 -16.88 -7.98
CA MET A 320 -13.85 -15.78 -7.06
C MET A 320 -13.14 -16.05 -5.74
N PHE A 321 -12.61 -15.02 -5.11
CA PHE A 321 -11.99 -15.13 -3.80
C PHE A 321 -12.54 -14.03 -2.90
N PHE A 322 -13.00 -14.44 -1.71
CA PHE A 322 -13.29 -13.54 -0.60
C PHE A 322 -12.28 -13.88 0.50
N VAL A 323 -11.20 -13.08 0.62
CA VAL A 323 -9.99 -13.57 1.26
C VAL A 323 -9.35 -12.50 2.18
N PRO A 324 -8.80 -12.92 3.34
CA PRO A 324 -7.91 -12.05 4.11
C PRO A 324 -6.57 -11.89 3.40
N ASN A 325 -6.01 -10.67 3.43
CA ASN A 325 -4.71 -10.33 2.85
C ASN A 325 -3.55 -10.86 3.71
N GLN A 326 -3.53 -12.18 3.92
CA GLN A 326 -2.47 -12.89 4.64
C GLN A 326 -1.52 -13.56 3.66
N TYR A 327 -0.21 -13.29 3.80
CA TYR A 327 0.79 -13.76 2.84
C TYR A 327 0.75 -15.28 2.60
N LYS A 328 0.62 -16.06 3.69
CA LYS A 328 0.55 -17.53 3.62
C LYS A 328 -0.68 -18.01 2.87
N ILE A 329 -1.84 -17.40 3.11
CA ILE A 329 -3.11 -17.77 2.45
C ILE A 329 -3.04 -17.39 0.97
N LEU A 330 -2.68 -16.15 0.65
CA LEU A 330 -2.62 -15.69 -0.74
C LEU A 330 -1.58 -16.46 -1.56
N SER A 331 -0.44 -16.82 -0.97
CA SER A 331 0.59 -17.61 -1.65
C SER A 331 0.18 -19.08 -1.87
N SER A 332 -0.73 -19.64 -1.05
CA SER A 332 -1.19 -21.01 -1.20
C SER A 332 -2.06 -21.25 -2.44
N PHE A 333 -2.56 -20.19 -3.06
CA PHE A 333 -3.30 -20.29 -4.32
C PHE A 333 -2.41 -20.43 -5.55
N ASN A 334 -1.08 -20.31 -5.40
CA ASN A 334 -0.14 -20.64 -6.47
C ASN A 334 0.04 -22.16 -6.56
N ASP A 335 -0.42 -22.74 -7.63
CA ASP A 335 -0.18 -24.15 -7.92
C ASP A 335 1.28 -24.32 -8.38
N GLU A 336 2.05 -25.15 -7.68
CA GLU A 336 3.45 -25.42 -8.03
C GLU A 336 3.61 -26.19 -9.34
N SER A 337 2.59 -26.92 -9.77
CA SER A 337 2.56 -27.62 -11.04
C SER A 337 2.39 -26.69 -12.25
N VAL A 338 1.87 -25.48 -12.02
CA VAL A 338 1.68 -24.45 -13.06
C VAL A 338 2.98 -23.66 -13.21
N ASP A 339 3.36 -23.36 -14.46
CA ASP A 339 4.49 -22.48 -14.75
C ASP A 339 4.35 -21.14 -14.01
N LYS A 340 5.47 -20.65 -13.50
CA LYS A 340 5.53 -19.38 -12.74
C LYS A 340 4.88 -18.21 -13.49
N ALA A 341 4.96 -18.21 -14.82
CA ALA A 341 4.36 -17.20 -15.68
C ALA A 341 2.82 -17.21 -15.64
N HIS A 342 2.20 -18.31 -15.27
CA HIS A 342 0.74 -18.47 -15.26
C HIS A 342 0.15 -18.57 -13.83
N ARG A 343 0.97 -18.33 -12.81
CA ARG A 343 0.51 -18.32 -11.42
C ARG A 343 -0.22 -17.01 -11.10
N PRO A 344 -1.30 -17.05 -10.32
CA PRO A 344 -2.06 -15.84 -9.99
C PRO A 344 -1.31 -14.86 -9.10
N ASN A 345 -0.26 -15.27 -8.39
CA ASN A 345 0.59 -14.43 -7.55
C ASN A 345 -0.16 -13.46 -6.64
N LEU A 346 -1.29 -13.89 -6.06
CA LEU A 346 -2.18 -13.04 -5.24
C LEU A 346 -1.49 -12.44 -4.01
N GLN A 347 -0.40 -13.03 -3.52
CA GLN A 347 0.40 -12.49 -2.42
C GLN A 347 1.04 -11.11 -2.74
N GLU A 348 1.11 -10.74 -4.01
CA GLU A 348 1.61 -9.43 -4.44
C GLU A 348 0.59 -8.28 -4.15
N LEU A 349 -0.65 -8.61 -3.79
CA LEU A 349 -1.63 -7.64 -3.25
C LEU A 349 -1.14 -7.01 -1.94
N ILE A 350 -0.27 -7.70 -1.18
CA ILE A 350 0.31 -7.16 0.05
C ILE A 350 1.48 -6.23 -0.32
N PRO A 351 1.45 -4.95 0.08
CA PRO A 351 2.47 -3.97 -0.30
C PRO A 351 3.78 -4.18 0.49
N LEU A 352 4.62 -5.14 0.06
CA LEU A 352 5.91 -5.44 0.70
C LEU A 352 7.06 -4.51 0.26
N GLY A 353 6.78 -3.51 -0.57
CA GLY A 353 7.77 -2.55 -1.08
C GLY A 353 8.50 -3.01 -2.35
N TRP A 354 9.53 -2.25 -2.77
CA TRP A 354 10.29 -2.54 -3.99
C TRP A 354 11.13 -3.81 -3.85
N ALA A 355 11.73 -4.27 -4.93
CA ALA A 355 12.44 -5.56 -5.01
C ALA A 355 13.33 -5.87 -3.80
N LEU A 356 14.18 -4.94 -3.35
CA LEU A 356 15.06 -5.11 -2.18
C LEU A 356 14.26 -5.29 -0.88
N PHE A 357 13.26 -4.44 -0.64
CA PHE A 357 12.46 -4.46 0.60
C PHE A 357 11.54 -5.68 0.61
N ARG A 358 10.96 -6.02 -0.54
CA ARG A 358 10.18 -7.25 -0.75
C ARG A 358 11.02 -8.49 -0.45
N TRP A 359 12.26 -8.52 -0.92
CA TRP A 359 13.18 -9.62 -0.62
C TRP A 359 13.44 -9.75 0.89
N VAL A 360 13.72 -8.65 1.58
CA VAL A 360 13.91 -8.64 3.04
C VAL A 360 12.65 -9.11 3.76
N ASN A 361 11.47 -8.61 3.36
CA ASN A 361 10.21 -9.03 3.96
C ASN A 361 9.95 -10.51 3.73
N LYS A 362 10.06 -10.99 2.48
CA LYS A 362 9.74 -12.37 2.09
C LYS A 362 10.66 -13.41 2.73
N TYR A 363 11.96 -13.11 2.84
CA TYR A 363 12.95 -14.10 3.25
C TYR A 363 13.50 -13.91 4.67
N ALA A 364 13.26 -12.77 5.30
CA ALA A 364 13.71 -12.51 6.66
C ALA A 364 12.58 -12.15 7.62
N ILE A 365 11.78 -11.11 7.33
CA ILE A 365 10.81 -10.58 8.29
C ILE A 365 9.62 -11.52 8.46
N ILE A 366 8.90 -11.85 7.38
CA ILE A 366 7.71 -12.72 7.43
C ILE A 366 8.03 -14.11 8.00
N PRO A 367 9.10 -14.82 7.58
CA PRO A 367 9.46 -16.10 8.19
C PRO A 367 9.78 -15.99 9.68
N LEU A 368 10.44 -14.90 10.11
CA LEU A 368 10.75 -14.68 11.52
C LEU A 368 9.49 -14.44 12.35
N PHE A 369 8.54 -13.64 11.84
CA PHE A 369 7.23 -13.44 12.47
C PHE A 369 6.44 -14.76 12.56
N ASN A 370 6.37 -15.53 11.47
CA ASN A 370 5.70 -16.83 11.44
C ASN A 370 6.33 -17.86 12.40
N LEU A 371 7.67 -17.86 12.49
CA LEU A 371 8.36 -18.73 13.44
C LEU A 371 8.00 -18.36 14.88
N LEU A 372 8.03 -17.10 15.24
CA LEU A 372 7.73 -16.68 16.61
C LEU A 372 6.26 -16.82 16.96
N SER A 373 5.34 -16.62 16.01
CA SER A 373 3.89 -16.80 16.23
C SER A 373 3.50 -18.25 16.45
N SER A 374 4.34 -19.23 16.09
CA SER A 374 4.10 -20.64 16.44
C SER A 374 4.36 -20.98 17.91
N PHE A 375 5.08 -20.12 18.64
CA PHE A 375 5.43 -20.30 20.05
C PHE A 375 4.81 -19.25 20.98
N LEU A 376 4.47 -18.08 20.43
CA LEU A 376 3.98 -16.93 21.17
C LEU A 376 2.65 -16.45 20.61
N SER A 377 1.69 -16.20 21.48
CA SER A 377 0.38 -15.65 21.12
C SER A 377 0.31 -14.12 21.13
N SER A 378 1.21 -13.45 21.86
CA SER A 378 1.21 -12.00 21.96
C SER A 378 2.02 -11.34 20.84
N TRP A 379 1.35 -10.68 19.91
CA TRP A 379 1.99 -9.99 18.78
C TRP A 379 2.88 -8.81 19.21
N GLY A 380 2.57 -8.13 20.31
CA GLY A 380 3.42 -7.10 20.87
C GLY A 380 4.77 -7.67 21.36
N LEU A 381 4.76 -8.86 21.99
CA LEU A 381 6.00 -9.56 22.37
C LEU A 381 6.77 -10.06 21.15
N ILE A 382 6.08 -10.53 20.12
CA ILE A 382 6.72 -10.94 18.86
C ILE A 382 7.44 -9.75 18.23
N ILE A 383 6.83 -8.58 18.14
CA ILE A 383 7.48 -7.35 17.64
C ILE A 383 8.73 -7.01 18.46
N LEU A 384 8.65 -7.10 19.79
CA LEU A 384 9.79 -6.87 20.67
C LEU A 384 10.94 -7.82 20.37
N ILE A 385 10.67 -9.12 20.31
CA ILE A 385 11.68 -10.16 20.11
C ILE A 385 12.29 -10.04 18.71
N VAL A 386 11.47 -9.83 17.67
CA VAL A 386 11.94 -9.56 16.29
C VAL A 386 12.90 -8.35 16.29
N THR A 387 12.53 -7.28 16.99
CA THR A 387 13.37 -6.08 17.08
C THR A 387 14.71 -6.40 17.76
N ILE A 388 14.70 -7.16 18.85
CA ILE A 388 15.93 -7.58 19.55
C ILE A 388 16.80 -8.46 18.65
N ILE A 389 16.23 -9.44 17.97
CA ILE A 389 16.96 -10.32 17.03
C ILE A 389 17.62 -9.49 15.93
N ILE A 390 16.90 -8.58 15.29
CA ILE A 390 17.45 -7.68 14.27
C ILE A 390 18.62 -6.87 14.84
N LYS A 391 18.47 -6.31 16.06
CA LYS A 391 19.54 -5.52 16.71
C LYS A 391 20.77 -6.36 17.06
N VAL A 392 20.58 -7.62 17.48
CA VAL A 392 21.68 -8.55 17.79
C VAL A 392 22.42 -8.94 16.50
N VAL A 393 21.70 -9.26 15.42
CA VAL A 393 22.30 -9.58 14.11
C VAL A 393 23.12 -8.39 13.57
N LEU A 394 22.64 -7.17 13.77
CA LEU A 394 23.32 -5.96 13.34
C LEU A 394 24.41 -5.49 14.33
N LEU A 395 24.54 -6.09 15.52
CA LEU A 395 25.44 -5.64 16.58
C LEU A 395 26.90 -5.49 16.14
N PRO A 396 27.53 -6.45 15.42
CA PRO A 396 28.92 -6.31 15.00
C PRO A 396 29.15 -5.10 14.09
N LEU A 397 28.16 -4.78 13.28
CA LEU A 397 28.21 -3.67 12.34
C LEU A 397 27.98 -2.32 13.03
N THR A 398 26.99 -2.27 13.93
CA THR A 398 26.71 -1.07 14.73
C THR A 398 27.88 -0.75 15.67
N PHE A 399 28.56 -1.75 16.23
CA PHE A 399 29.78 -1.56 17.02
C PHE A 399 30.94 -0.97 16.21
N LYS A 400 31.19 -1.47 14.98
CA LYS A 400 32.21 -0.91 14.07
C LYS A 400 31.97 0.57 13.76
N SER A 401 30.73 0.94 13.56
CA SER A 401 30.37 2.33 13.30
C SER A 401 30.47 3.20 14.54
N TYR A 402 29.97 2.68 15.68
CA TYR A 402 30.17 3.37 16.96
C TYR A 402 31.66 3.66 17.20
N MET A 403 32.52 2.68 16.93
CA MET A 403 33.98 2.85 17.02
C MET A 403 34.52 3.93 16.09
N SER A 404 33.96 4.03 14.86
CA SER A 404 34.33 5.12 13.94
C SER A 404 33.88 6.49 14.46
N SER A 405 32.68 6.59 15.01
CA SER A 405 32.18 7.81 15.65
C SER A 405 32.97 8.18 16.93
N ALA A 406 33.35 7.18 17.75
CA ALA A 406 34.19 7.40 18.92
C ALA A 406 35.58 7.95 18.54
N LYS A 407 36.19 7.41 17.47
CA LYS A 407 37.46 7.95 16.94
C LYS A 407 37.32 9.40 16.48
N MET A 408 36.23 9.79 15.86
CA MET A 408 35.99 11.18 15.48
C MET A 408 35.77 12.08 16.72
N ARG A 409 35.08 11.55 17.74
CA ARG A 409 34.82 12.28 19.00
C ARG A 409 36.10 12.60 19.72
N VAL A 410 37.03 11.66 19.89
CA VAL A 410 38.30 11.87 20.58
C VAL A 410 39.27 12.81 19.83
N LEU A 411 39.08 12.98 18.52
CA LEU A 411 39.79 13.95 17.68
C LEU A 411 39.18 15.36 17.71
N LYS A 412 38.05 15.55 18.39
CA LYS A 412 37.36 16.84 18.45
C LYS A 412 38.25 18.02 18.84
N PRO A 413 39.11 17.94 19.86
CA PRO A 413 40.01 19.06 20.22
C PRO A 413 40.96 19.46 19.07
N GLN A 414 41.45 18.49 18.30
CA GLN A 414 42.31 18.77 17.13
C GLN A 414 41.52 19.39 15.96
N VAL A 415 40.25 19.02 15.80
CA VAL A 415 39.33 19.63 14.81
C VAL A 415 38.99 21.06 15.22
N ASP A 416 38.76 21.31 16.50
CA ASP A 416 38.46 22.64 17.04
C ASP A 416 39.67 23.58 16.84
N ALA A 417 40.91 23.11 17.11
CA ALA A 417 42.15 23.85 16.83
C ALA A 417 42.31 24.19 15.30
N ILE A 418 41.89 23.30 14.40
CA ILE A 418 41.87 23.62 12.95
C ILE A 418 40.86 24.72 12.66
N ASN A 419 39.70 24.68 13.30
CA ASN A 419 38.62 25.67 13.09
C ASN A 419 38.99 27.06 13.63
N GLU A 420 39.77 27.12 14.69
CA GLU A 420 40.32 28.38 15.24
C GLU A 420 41.41 28.95 14.34
N ARG A 421 42.29 28.08 13.82
CA ARG A 421 43.43 28.51 13.00
C ARG A 421 43.02 29.01 11.63
N ILE A 422 41.98 28.44 10.99
CA ILE A 422 41.54 28.79 9.65
C ILE A 422 40.27 29.64 9.76
N PRO A 423 40.22 30.86 9.16
CA PRO A 423 39.06 31.75 9.23
C PRO A 423 37.76 31.13 8.68
N ALA A 424 36.60 31.60 9.18
CA ALA A 424 35.29 31.02 8.84
C ALA A 424 34.88 31.19 7.37
N ASP A 425 35.37 32.20 6.69
CA ASP A 425 35.18 32.47 5.25
C ASP A 425 35.91 31.45 4.36
N LYS A 426 36.94 30.76 4.88
CA LYS A 426 37.71 29.73 4.16
C LYS A 426 37.21 28.31 4.43
N MET A 427 35.92 28.08 4.27
CA MET A 427 35.29 26.83 4.61
C MET A 427 35.87 25.59 3.90
N MET A 428 36.24 25.73 2.62
CA MET A 428 36.86 24.63 1.85
C MET A 428 38.23 24.24 2.41
N GLU A 429 39.01 25.21 2.91
CA GLU A 429 40.32 24.98 3.51
C GLU A 429 40.18 24.28 4.86
N ARG A 430 39.19 24.70 5.68
CA ARG A 430 38.81 23.99 6.93
C ARG A 430 38.45 22.52 6.66
N GLN A 431 37.57 22.28 5.70
CA GLN A 431 37.12 20.93 5.37
C GLN A 431 38.26 20.06 4.84
N GLN A 432 39.18 20.62 4.04
CA GLN A 432 40.37 19.90 3.59
C GLN A 432 41.32 19.56 4.73
N ALA A 433 41.56 20.49 5.64
CA ALA A 433 42.43 20.27 6.82
C ALA A 433 41.84 19.20 7.75
N GLN A 434 40.53 19.24 8.03
CA GLN A 434 39.84 18.22 8.79
C GLN A 434 39.92 16.85 8.12
N MET A 435 39.71 16.77 6.80
CA MET A 435 39.81 15.52 6.04
C MET A 435 41.25 14.98 6.07
N GLN A 436 42.27 15.84 5.99
CA GLN A 436 43.67 15.44 6.13
C GLN A 436 43.97 14.90 7.53
N LEU A 437 43.43 15.53 8.59
CA LEU A 437 43.55 15.02 9.94
C LEU A 437 42.97 13.62 10.06
N TYR A 438 41.73 13.39 9.64
CA TYR A 438 41.09 12.08 9.67
C TYR A 438 41.86 11.03 8.88
N ARG A 439 42.37 11.37 7.71
CA ARG A 439 43.21 10.47 6.88
C ARG A 439 44.52 10.12 7.56
N SER A 440 45.19 11.07 8.23
CA SER A 440 46.47 10.85 8.87
C SER A 440 46.39 9.79 9.98
N VAL A 441 45.27 9.71 10.68
CA VAL A 441 45.00 8.74 11.74
C VAL A 441 44.22 7.49 11.26
N GLY A 442 43.88 7.44 9.96
CA GLY A 442 43.16 6.28 9.37
C GLY A 442 41.70 6.19 9.78
N VAL A 443 41.06 7.31 10.07
CA VAL A 443 39.63 7.41 10.39
C VAL A 443 38.86 7.81 9.14
N SER A 444 37.76 7.09 8.84
CA SER A 444 36.85 7.46 7.77
C SER A 444 35.63 8.19 8.33
N PRO A 445 35.35 9.42 7.90
CA PRO A 445 34.15 10.15 8.32
C PRO A 445 32.85 9.47 7.88
N MET A 446 32.89 8.65 6.80
CA MET A 446 31.76 7.86 6.34
C MET A 446 31.49 6.60 7.20
N GLY A 447 32.45 6.19 8.04
CA GLY A 447 32.26 5.00 8.90
C GLY A 447 31.14 5.16 9.92
N GLY A 448 30.83 6.39 10.34
CA GLY A 448 29.76 6.70 11.29
C GLY A 448 28.34 6.55 10.72
N CYS A 449 28.13 6.77 9.41
CA CYS A 449 26.80 6.66 8.79
C CYS A 449 26.53 5.26 8.18
N LEU A 450 27.53 4.38 8.11
CA LEU A 450 27.41 3.06 7.49
C LEU A 450 26.28 2.18 8.09
N PRO A 451 26.05 2.13 9.43
CA PRO A 451 24.93 1.38 9.98
C PRO A 451 23.57 1.92 9.55
N MET A 452 23.43 3.24 9.48
CA MET A 452 22.19 3.86 9.03
C MET A 452 21.84 3.39 7.62
N LEU A 453 22.83 3.38 6.70
CA LEU A 453 22.65 2.91 5.33
C LEU A 453 22.30 1.42 5.26
N LEU A 454 22.90 0.59 6.12
CA LEU A 454 22.66 -0.85 6.15
C LEU A 454 21.35 -1.21 6.87
N GLN A 455 20.97 -0.42 7.87
CA GLN A 455 19.71 -0.59 8.59
C GLN A 455 18.50 -0.11 7.77
N MET A 456 18.69 0.83 6.83
CA MET A 456 17.60 1.39 6.01
C MET A 456 16.74 0.32 5.29
N PRO A 457 17.33 -0.69 4.61
CA PRO A 457 16.51 -1.72 3.96
C PRO A 457 15.59 -2.47 4.92
N ILE A 458 16.10 -2.80 6.10
CA ILE A 458 15.32 -3.51 7.14
C ILE A 458 14.24 -2.60 7.69
N LEU A 459 14.59 -1.34 7.98
CA LEU A 459 13.68 -0.34 8.50
C LEU A 459 12.50 -0.10 7.55
N VAL A 460 12.80 0.10 6.26
CA VAL A 460 11.77 0.32 5.23
C VAL A 460 10.95 -0.96 5.00
N ALA A 461 11.58 -2.13 5.03
CA ALA A 461 10.85 -3.40 4.90
C ALA A 461 9.81 -3.57 6.02
N VAL A 462 10.20 -3.34 7.28
CA VAL A 462 9.28 -3.41 8.43
C VAL A 462 8.22 -2.30 8.35
N PHE A 463 8.59 -1.09 7.90
CA PHE A 463 7.66 0.02 7.68
C PHE A 463 6.56 -0.33 6.66
N MET A 464 6.90 -1.07 5.61
CA MET A 464 5.91 -1.51 4.61
C MET A 464 5.07 -2.68 5.11
N TYR A 465 5.66 -3.63 5.85
CA TYR A 465 5.01 -4.86 6.27
C TYR A 465 4.04 -4.65 7.44
N LEU A 466 4.47 -4.04 8.56
CA LEU A 466 3.67 -3.99 9.80
C LEU A 466 2.28 -3.36 9.62
N PRO A 467 2.10 -2.22 8.91
CA PRO A 467 0.77 -1.66 8.70
C PRO A 467 -0.15 -2.53 7.85
N SER A 468 0.42 -3.45 7.04
CA SER A 468 -0.32 -4.35 6.15
C SER A 468 -0.44 -5.77 6.70
N ALA A 469 0.12 -6.04 7.88
CA ALA A 469 0.08 -7.35 8.53
C ALA A 469 -1.28 -7.56 9.21
N ILE A 470 -2.15 -8.35 8.58
CA ILE A 470 -3.49 -8.68 9.12
C ILE A 470 -3.38 -9.37 10.49
N GLU A 471 -2.27 -10.03 10.77
CA GLU A 471 -2.00 -10.71 12.03
C GLU A 471 -1.98 -9.75 13.23
N LEU A 472 -1.73 -8.45 13.00
CA LEU A 472 -1.77 -7.42 14.05
C LEU A 472 -3.19 -6.89 14.31
N ARG A 473 -4.12 -7.19 13.41
CA ARG A 473 -5.48 -6.69 13.47
C ARG A 473 -6.21 -7.21 14.70
N GLN A 474 -6.79 -6.29 15.49
CA GLN A 474 -7.50 -6.57 16.73
C GLN A 474 -6.64 -7.30 17.79
N GLN A 475 -5.29 -7.18 17.70
CA GLN A 475 -4.38 -7.67 18.71
C GLN A 475 -4.04 -6.57 19.70
N SER A 476 -4.34 -6.79 20.96
CA SER A 476 -4.05 -5.84 22.03
C SER A 476 -2.64 -6.01 22.59
N PHE A 477 -2.02 -4.90 22.98
CA PHE A 477 -0.74 -4.91 23.69
C PHE A 477 -0.56 -3.66 24.54
N LEU A 478 -0.24 -3.83 25.81
CA LEU A 478 -0.16 -2.75 26.82
C LEU A 478 -1.47 -1.95 26.83
N TRP A 479 -1.42 -0.67 26.49
CA TRP A 479 -2.59 0.22 26.41
C TRP A 479 -3.25 0.26 25.01
N ALA A 480 -2.59 -0.27 23.99
CA ALA A 480 -3.17 -0.35 22.66
C ALA A 480 -4.17 -1.50 22.58
N SER A 481 -5.40 -1.22 22.23
CA SER A 481 -6.46 -2.22 22.03
C SER A 481 -6.30 -2.96 20.71
N ASP A 482 -5.64 -2.35 19.72
CA ASP A 482 -5.41 -2.90 18.39
C ASP A 482 -4.08 -2.40 17.82
N LEU A 483 -3.17 -3.32 17.51
CA LEU A 483 -1.85 -2.99 16.96
C LEU A 483 -1.89 -2.58 15.47
N SER A 484 -2.98 -2.82 14.77
CA SER A 484 -3.13 -2.45 13.36
C SER A 484 -3.62 -1.03 13.13
N THR A 485 -4.09 -0.36 14.18
CA THR A 485 -4.54 1.04 14.15
C THR A 485 -3.75 1.89 15.16
N PHE A 486 -4.00 3.19 15.21
CA PHE A 486 -3.38 4.07 16.20
C PHE A 486 -3.87 3.74 17.62
N ASP A 487 -2.98 3.85 18.61
CA ASP A 487 -3.33 3.69 20.01
C ASP A 487 -3.92 4.96 20.59
N THR A 488 -4.92 4.79 21.45
CA THR A 488 -5.57 5.89 22.16
C THR A 488 -5.59 5.60 23.66
N VAL A 489 -5.28 6.64 24.44
CA VAL A 489 -5.45 6.61 25.89
C VAL A 489 -6.41 7.74 26.30
N PRO A 490 -7.29 7.54 27.29
CA PRO A 490 -8.37 8.48 27.60
C PRO A 490 -7.91 9.92 27.86
N PHE A 491 -6.75 10.11 28.48
CA PHE A 491 -6.20 11.43 28.81
C PHE A 491 -5.52 12.15 27.64
N LEU A 492 -5.34 11.48 26.49
CA LEU A 492 -4.77 12.03 25.24
C LEU A 492 -5.79 12.03 24.10
N THR A 493 -7.09 11.99 24.42
CA THR A 493 -8.19 12.06 23.46
C THR A 493 -9.14 13.20 23.83
N TRP A 494 -9.71 13.85 22.82
CA TRP A 494 -10.65 14.95 22.99
C TRP A 494 -11.69 14.99 21.86
N ASN A 495 -12.81 15.65 22.15
CA ASN A 495 -13.97 15.68 21.23
C ASN A 495 -13.82 16.68 20.08
N VAL A 496 -12.89 17.65 20.21
CA VAL A 496 -12.68 18.71 19.20
C VAL A 496 -11.43 18.38 18.39
N SER A 497 -11.49 18.47 17.07
CA SER A 497 -10.31 18.28 16.22
C SER A 497 -9.37 19.48 16.32
N ILE A 498 -8.16 19.26 16.85
CA ILE A 498 -7.11 20.28 16.92
C ILE A 498 -6.39 20.33 15.58
N PRO A 499 -6.22 21.50 14.96
CA PRO A 499 -5.44 21.62 13.73
C PRO A 499 -4.07 20.97 13.87
N LEU A 500 -3.65 20.17 12.89
CA LEU A 500 -2.39 19.41 12.84
C LEU A 500 -2.29 18.17 13.75
N ILE A 501 -3.03 18.09 14.86
CA ILE A 501 -2.92 16.97 15.82
C ILE A 501 -4.11 16.00 15.69
N GLY A 502 -5.27 16.49 15.26
CA GLY A 502 -6.49 15.69 15.19
C GLY A 502 -7.22 15.61 16.53
N ARG A 503 -7.87 14.47 16.79
CA ARG A 503 -8.69 14.24 18.00
C ARG A 503 -7.97 13.42 19.08
N HIS A 504 -6.72 12.98 18.83
CA HIS A 504 -5.96 12.13 19.73
C HIS A 504 -4.46 12.32 19.56
N ILE A 505 -3.71 11.90 20.57
CA ILE A 505 -2.27 11.66 20.51
C ILE A 505 -2.04 10.17 20.79
N SER A 506 -1.40 9.49 19.85
CA SER A 506 -0.90 8.13 20.05
C SER A 506 0.25 8.15 21.06
N LEU A 507 0.13 7.38 22.13
CA LEU A 507 1.14 7.33 23.18
C LEU A 507 2.43 6.65 22.68
N PHE A 508 2.33 5.59 21.85
CA PHE A 508 3.52 5.00 21.23
C PHE A 508 4.23 5.99 20.30
N CYS A 509 3.48 6.78 19.54
CA CYS A 509 4.04 7.82 18.67
C CYS A 509 4.74 8.92 19.49
N LEU A 510 4.16 9.33 20.63
CA LEU A 510 4.76 10.28 21.55
C LEU A 510 6.07 9.73 22.14
N LEU A 511 6.08 8.49 22.64
CA LEU A 511 7.26 7.83 23.19
C LEU A 511 8.35 7.65 22.11
N MET A 512 7.99 7.29 20.90
CA MET A 512 8.88 7.22 19.75
C MET A 512 9.53 8.59 19.48
N THR A 513 8.75 9.66 19.50
CA THR A 513 9.24 11.02 19.24
C THR A 513 10.20 11.50 20.32
N ILE A 514 9.85 11.30 21.59
CA ILE A 514 10.72 11.64 22.73
C ILE A 514 12.05 10.87 22.62
N THR A 515 11.98 9.57 22.38
CA THR A 515 13.17 8.72 22.23
C THR A 515 14.03 9.15 21.05
N ASN A 516 13.39 9.56 19.92
CA ASN A 516 14.10 10.07 18.75
C ASN A 516 14.81 11.41 19.03
N ILE A 517 14.21 12.31 19.81
CA ILE A 517 14.84 13.56 20.26
C ILE A 517 16.05 13.26 21.16
N VAL A 518 15.92 12.32 22.11
CA VAL A 518 17.02 11.87 22.97
C VAL A 518 18.15 11.28 22.13
N TYR A 519 17.84 10.39 21.20
CA TYR A 519 18.81 9.79 20.29
C TYR A 519 19.53 10.85 19.44
N THR A 520 18.79 11.80 18.90
CA THR A 520 19.34 12.93 18.13
C THR A 520 20.30 13.75 18.98
N ARG A 521 19.96 14.05 20.24
CA ARG A 521 20.84 14.79 21.17
C ARG A 521 22.14 14.04 21.43
N ILE A 522 22.08 12.72 21.66
CA ILE A 522 23.25 11.86 21.89
C ILE A 522 24.17 11.86 20.66
N ASN A 523 23.61 11.71 19.46
CA ASN A 523 24.39 11.68 18.23
C ASN A 523 25.02 13.04 17.90
N MET A 524 24.33 14.14 18.15
CA MET A 524 24.87 15.48 17.93
C MET A 524 26.01 15.82 18.87
N ALA A 525 25.96 15.35 20.13
CA ALA A 525 27.08 15.51 21.07
C ALA A 525 28.35 14.80 20.59
N ASN A 526 28.19 13.75 19.78
CA ASN A 526 29.32 12.95 19.26
C ASN A 526 29.85 13.46 17.90
N THR A 527 29.24 14.50 17.29
CA THR A 527 29.64 15.01 15.97
C THR A 527 30.53 16.25 16.14
N PRO A 528 31.82 16.22 15.73
CA PRO A 528 32.72 17.36 15.81
C PRO A 528 32.36 18.48 14.81
N GLY A 529 32.61 19.75 15.14
CA GLY A 529 32.64 20.85 14.21
C GLY A 529 31.31 21.59 14.01
N ALA A 530 30.58 21.89 15.08
CA ALA A 530 29.33 22.67 15.04
C ALA A 530 29.60 24.18 14.79
N ASN A 531 29.95 24.56 13.58
CA ASN A 531 30.00 25.96 13.15
C ASN A 531 28.61 26.52 12.86
N GLN A 532 28.53 27.86 12.72
CA GLN A 532 27.30 28.63 12.57
C GLN A 532 26.36 28.11 11.43
N GLN A 533 26.93 27.50 10.39
CA GLN A 533 26.20 26.87 9.29
C GLN A 533 25.53 25.53 9.68
N MET A 534 26.09 24.83 10.68
CA MET A 534 25.48 23.65 11.31
C MET A 534 24.32 24.01 12.26
N ALA A 535 24.17 25.28 12.67
CA ALA A 535 23.06 25.69 13.52
C ALA A 535 21.70 25.47 12.82
N MET A 536 21.61 25.76 11.54
CA MET A 536 20.40 25.50 10.72
C MET A 536 20.15 23.99 10.59
N MET A 537 21.19 23.20 10.35
CA MET A 537 21.10 21.74 10.29
C MET A 537 20.71 21.13 11.65
N LYS A 538 21.17 21.70 12.77
CA LYS A 538 20.74 21.29 14.12
C LYS A 538 19.23 21.49 14.31
N TRP A 539 18.71 22.67 13.94
CA TRP A 539 17.28 22.93 14.03
C TRP A 539 16.46 21.97 13.16
N MET A 540 16.91 21.70 11.94
CA MET A 540 16.26 20.74 11.05
C MET A 540 16.25 19.32 11.66
N MET A 541 17.34 18.89 12.31
CA MET A 541 17.42 17.58 12.98
C MET A 541 16.47 17.45 14.18
N TYR A 542 16.15 18.54 14.89
CA TYR A 542 15.14 18.53 15.97
C TYR A 542 13.72 18.72 15.43
N LEU A 543 13.55 19.43 14.32
CA LEU A 543 12.24 19.62 13.69
C LEU A 543 11.72 18.32 13.03
N MET A 544 12.64 17.50 12.48
CA MET A 544 12.28 16.27 11.79
C MET A 544 11.51 15.26 12.67
N PRO A 545 11.90 14.96 13.94
CA PRO A 545 11.09 14.15 14.83
C PRO A 545 9.70 14.70 15.11
N LEU A 546 9.53 16.02 15.19
CA LEU A 546 8.22 16.65 15.37
C LEU A 546 7.34 16.53 14.12
N MET A 547 7.94 16.63 12.94
CA MET A 547 7.23 16.38 11.68
C MET A 547 6.80 14.91 11.58
N PHE A 548 7.67 13.98 11.99
CA PHE A 548 7.34 12.55 12.04
C PHE A 548 6.25 12.25 13.05
N PHE A 549 6.21 12.93 14.20
CA PHE A 549 5.11 12.82 15.15
C PHE A 549 3.78 13.10 14.49
N TYR A 550 3.66 14.20 13.75
CA TYR A 550 2.45 14.55 13.02
C TYR A 550 2.04 13.46 11.99
N ILE A 551 3.01 12.93 11.24
CA ILE A 551 2.74 11.92 10.21
C ILE A 551 2.32 10.59 10.86
N PHE A 552 3.05 10.14 11.90
CA PHE A 552 2.87 8.82 12.49
C PHE A 552 1.77 8.76 13.55
N ASN A 553 1.19 9.89 13.96
CA ASN A 553 0.14 9.93 14.97
C ASN A 553 -1.12 9.11 14.60
N GLU A 554 -1.39 8.96 13.30
CA GLU A 554 -2.51 8.18 12.77
C GLU A 554 -2.10 6.80 12.22
N TYR A 555 -0.84 6.42 12.38
CA TYR A 555 -0.35 5.12 11.90
C TYR A 555 -0.59 4.00 12.91
N ALA A 556 -0.49 2.75 12.41
CA ALA A 556 -0.60 1.55 13.23
C ALA A 556 0.31 1.58 14.46
N SER A 557 -0.26 1.32 15.63
CA SER A 557 0.46 1.31 16.90
C SER A 557 1.56 0.26 16.96
N GLY A 558 1.40 -0.87 16.26
CA GLY A 558 2.46 -1.87 16.09
C GLY A 558 3.70 -1.33 15.40
N LEU A 559 3.54 -0.42 14.42
CA LEU A 559 4.67 0.23 13.76
C LEU A 559 5.35 1.27 14.65
N THR A 560 4.59 2.14 15.29
CA THR A 560 5.13 3.18 16.19
C THR A 560 5.79 2.55 17.42
N TYR A 561 5.25 1.44 17.93
CA TYR A 561 5.85 0.61 18.96
C TYR A 561 7.20 0.01 18.51
N TYR A 562 7.26 -0.61 17.31
CA TYR A 562 8.51 -1.12 16.75
C TYR A 562 9.59 -0.02 16.68
N TYR A 563 9.21 1.16 16.17
CA TYR A 563 10.14 2.29 16.08
C TYR A 563 10.61 2.77 17.46
N PHE A 564 9.69 2.91 18.40
CA PHE A 564 10.00 3.27 19.78
C PHE A 564 11.03 2.32 20.39
N ILE A 565 10.76 1.01 20.36
CA ILE A 565 11.66 -0.02 20.91
C ILE A 565 12.99 -0.06 20.15
N SER A 566 12.96 0.03 18.81
CA SER A 566 14.16 0.04 17.99
C SER A 566 15.09 1.22 18.33
N LEU A 567 14.54 2.41 18.54
CA LEU A 567 15.30 3.60 18.96
C LEU A 567 15.78 3.46 20.40
N LEU A 568 14.96 3.00 21.32
CA LEU A 568 15.30 2.77 22.71
C LEU A 568 16.49 1.80 22.83
N LEU A 569 16.42 0.67 22.11
CA LEU A 569 17.52 -0.30 22.06
C LEU A 569 18.80 0.31 21.44
N THR A 570 18.66 1.20 20.44
CA THR A 570 19.83 1.90 19.86
C THR A 570 20.48 2.85 20.87
N VAL A 571 19.67 3.58 21.65
CA VAL A 571 20.18 4.45 22.74
C VAL A 571 20.89 3.60 23.78
N LEU A 572 20.28 2.48 24.21
CA LEU A 572 20.86 1.55 25.17
C LEU A 572 22.18 0.95 24.65
N GLN A 573 22.21 0.46 23.41
CA GLN A 573 23.43 -0.04 22.76
C GLN A 573 24.53 1.02 22.72
N THR A 574 24.20 2.25 22.37
CA THR A 574 25.15 3.37 22.31
C THR A 574 25.73 3.65 23.70
N TYR A 575 24.90 3.61 24.75
CA TYR A 575 25.33 3.78 26.13
C TYR A 575 26.23 2.63 26.57
N LEU A 576 25.85 1.37 26.31
CA LEU A 576 26.67 0.19 26.61
C LEU A 576 28.05 0.26 25.92
N PHE A 577 28.06 0.60 24.61
CA PHE A 577 29.33 0.73 23.89
C PHE A 577 30.24 1.81 24.50
N ARG A 578 29.64 2.89 25.00
CA ARG A 578 30.40 3.96 25.67
C ARG A 578 31.08 3.50 26.98
N LEU A 579 30.46 2.56 27.69
CA LEU A 579 31.06 1.99 28.90
C LEU A 579 32.28 1.10 28.62
N PHE A 580 32.28 0.44 27.44
CA PHE A 580 33.36 -0.47 27.04
C PHE A 580 34.49 0.21 26.26
N VAL A 581 34.31 1.43 25.76
CA VAL A 581 35.29 2.14 24.95
C VAL A 581 35.91 3.27 25.77
N ASP A 582 37.17 3.08 26.11
CA ASP A 582 38.01 4.07 26.83
C ASP A 582 38.55 5.10 25.82
N ASP A 583 38.07 6.33 25.93
CA ASP A 583 38.39 7.43 25.01
C ASP A 583 39.89 7.80 25.06
N ASP A 584 40.56 7.75 26.27
CA ASP A 584 41.97 8.08 26.43
C ASP A 584 42.89 7.03 25.79
N LYS A 585 42.57 5.75 25.98
CA LYS A 585 43.28 4.66 25.27
C LYS A 585 43.10 4.73 23.75
N LEU A 586 41.90 5.11 23.32
CA LEU A 586 41.62 5.28 21.90
C LEU A 586 42.40 6.42 21.29
N LEU A 587 42.50 7.58 21.99
CA LEU A 587 43.27 8.74 21.54
C LEU A 587 44.76 8.39 21.41
N ARG A 588 45.35 7.79 22.45
CA ARG A 588 46.76 7.35 22.43
C ARG A 588 47.04 6.41 21.26
N LYS A 589 46.13 5.47 21.00
CA LYS A 589 46.27 4.53 19.87
C LYS A 589 46.22 5.25 18.49
N LEU A 590 45.43 6.30 18.37
CA LEU A 590 45.36 7.12 17.14
C LEU A 590 46.60 7.97 16.95
N GLU A 591 47.16 8.51 18.03
CA GLU A 591 48.42 9.29 18.01
C GLU A 591 49.61 8.42 17.63
N LEU A 592 49.74 7.22 18.21
CA LEU A 592 50.76 6.24 17.82
C LEU A 592 50.60 5.83 16.33
N ALA A 593 49.37 5.64 15.88
CA ALA A 593 49.07 5.32 14.47
C ALA A 593 49.47 6.47 13.53
N LYS A 594 49.41 7.72 13.98
CA LYS A 594 49.86 8.90 13.20
C LYS A 594 51.38 8.88 13.00
N GLN A 595 52.14 8.41 14.00
CA GLN A 595 53.58 8.33 13.94
C GLN A 595 54.11 7.16 13.10
N THR A 596 53.37 6.03 13.07
CA THR A 596 53.80 4.76 12.46
C THR A 596 53.27 4.47 11.06
N LYS A 597 52.19 5.12 10.62
CA LYS A 597 51.58 4.81 9.32
C LYS A 597 52.22 5.59 8.18
N LYS A 598 52.77 4.83 7.18
CA LYS A 598 52.96 5.33 5.80
C LYS A 598 51.62 5.68 5.18
N PRO A 599 51.54 6.71 4.31
CA PRO A 599 50.27 7.14 3.70
C PRO A 599 49.60 5.95 2.99
N ALA A 600 48.39 5.62 3.43
CA ALA A 600 47.63 4.51 2.89
C ALA A 600 47.34 4.72 1.37
N LYS A 601 47.52 3.67 0.56
CA LYS A 601 47.11 3.65 -0.85
C LYS A 601 45.63 4.06 -0.97
N LYS A 602 45.36 5.07 -1.79
CA LYS A 602 43.99 5.59 -2.02
C LYS A 602 43.11 4.46 -2.56
N SER A 603 41.94 4.23 -1.95
CA SER A 603 40.96 3.32 -2.55
C SER A 603 40.46 3.95 -3.87
N GLY A 604 40.15 3.11 -4.88
CA GLY A 604 39.76 3.60 -6.22
C GLY A 604 38.54 4.52 -6.20
N PHE A 605 37.62 4.33 -5.23
CA PHE A 605 36.46 5.22 -5.05
C PHE A 605 36.86 6.61 -4.53
N MET A 606 37.73 6.66 -3.51
CA MET A 606 38.22 7.94 -2.96
C MET A 606 39.11 8.71 -3.94
N ALA A 607 39.85 8.01 -4.80
CA ALA A 607 40.62 8.62 -5.87
C ALA A 607 39.71 9.31 -6.89
N ARG A 608 38.63 8.65 -7.32
CA ARG A 608 37.61 9.21 -8.22
C ARG A 608 36.86 10.41 -7.62
N LEU A 609 36.54 10.35 -6.33
CA LEU A 609 35.86 11.47 -5.62
C LEU A 609 36.77 12.71 -5.54
N GLU A 610 38.07 12.51 -5.25
CA GLU A 610 39.07 13.57 -5.21
C GLU A 610 39.32 14.18 -6.60
N GLU A 611 39.31 13.36 -7.64
CA GLU A 611 39.45 13.80 -9.03
C GLU A 611 38.23 14.61 -9.48
N ALA A 612 37.01 14.18 -9.13
CA ALA A 612 35.78 14.94 -9.36
C ALA A 612 35.80 16.29 -8.62
N GLN A 613 36.24 16.32 -7.35
CA GLN A 613 36.39 17.58 -6.59
C GLN A 613 37.44 18.52 -7.19
N LYS A 614 38.57 17.99 -7.65
CA LYS A 614 39.62 18.78 -8.35
C LYS A 614 39.12 19.35 -9.66
N MET A 615 38.34 18.57 -10.43
CA MET A 615 37.71 19.09 -11.67
C MET A 615 36.71 20.21 -11.39
N GLN A 616 35.89 20.04 -10.35
CA GLN A 616 34.94 21.09 -9.94
C GLN A 616 35.64 22.35 -9.48
N GLN A 617 36.74 22.25 -8.72
CA GLN A 617 37.57 23.40 -8.34
C GLN A 617 38.23 24.10 -9.51
N ARG A 618 38.72 23.33 -10.51
CA ARG A 618 39.28 23.92 -11.74
C ARG A 618 38.21 24.71 -12.49
N ARG A 619 37.02 24.17 -12.67
CA ARG A 619 35.88 24.84 -13.32
C ARG A 619 35.50 26.15 -12.58
N LEU A 620 35.43 26.15 -11.26
CA LEU A 620 35.13 27.33 -10.46
C LEU A 620 36.23 28.41 -10.59
N ARG A 621 37.51 28.02 -10.61
CA ARG A 621 38.62 28.96 -10.84
C ARG A 621 38.62 29.54 -12.25
N GLU A 622 38.27 28.74 -13.24
CA GLU A 622 38.14 29.21 -14.64
C GLU A 622 36.96 30.17 -14.80
N GLN A 623 35.82 29.89 -14.17
CA GLN A 623 34.68 30.80 -14.13
C GLN A 623 35.00 32.12 -13.42
N GLN A 624 35.71 32.09 -12.30
CA GLN A 624 36.16 33.28 -11.59
C GLN A 624 37.18 34.09 -12.41
N LYS A 625 38.08 33.43 -13.14
CA LYS A 625 39.00 34.10 -14.06
C LYS A 625 38.28 34.75 -15.25
N ALA A 626 37.29 34.04 -15.84
CA ALA A 626 36.48 34.58 -16.93
C ALA A 626 35.64 35.79 -16.49
N GLN A 627 35.05 35.76 -15.31
CA GLN A 627 34.32 36.90 -14.73
C GLN A 627 35.23 38.10 -14.41
N ARG A 628 36.48 37.84 -14.04
CA ARG A 628 37.47 38.92 -13.77
C ARG A 628 37.99 39.56 -15.06
N ASN A 629 38.09 38.81 -16.15
CA ASN A 629 38.48 39.32 -17.47
C ASN A 629 37.34 40.09 -18.16
N ASN A 630 36.09 39.74 -17.92
CA ASN A 630 34.91 40.49 -18.43
C ASN A 630 34.61 41.78 -17.64
N ARG A 631 35.29 42.01 -16.51
CA ARG A 631 35.18 43.25 -15.71
C ARG A 631 36.34 44.23 -15.93
N LYS A 632 37.33 43.85 -16.75
CA LYS A 632 38.33 44.75 -17.29
C LYS A 632 37.98 45.12 -18.73
#